data_8724b28146be568ffca76a14fd96f628
#
_entry.id   8724b28146be568ffca76a14fd96f628
#
_cell.length_a   1.000
_cell.length_b   1.000
_cell.length_c   1.000
_cell.angle_alpha   90.00
_cell.angle_beta   90.00
_cell.angle_gamma   90.00
#
_symmetry.space_group_name_H-M   'P 1'
#
loop_
_entity.id
_entity.type
_entity.pdbx_description
1 polymer ?
#
loop_
_entity_poly.entity_id
_entity_poly.type
_entity_poly.pdbx_seq_one_letter_code
_entity_poly.pdbx_strand_id
1 'polypeptide(L)'
;MGHRVRVLDNLLTTYEKNVAGFRDNPKFEFIKGDIRDAATCDHVCEGVDYVPHQAAEVSVPESIEQPASYTMTNIIGTVNVMEAAAKHGVKKMTYASSAAVYGDDETMPKREEIVGNRLSTYAVTKFVDEEYAYQYTLNYGLDCYGMRDMILLFDCF
;
A
#
# COMPACT_ATOMS: atom_id res chain seq x y z
N MET A 1 12.48 10.57 -17.34
CA MET A 1 12.93 9.19 -17.20
C MET A 1 12.07 8.30 -18.08
N GLY A 2 12.57 7.23 -18.66
CA GLY A 2 11.88 6.48 -19.73
C GLY A 2 11.01 5.30 -19.28
N HIS A 3 10.54 5.26 -18.02
CA HIS A 3 9.75 4.15 -17.49
C HIS A 3 8.31 4.14 -18.04
N ARG A 4 7.75 2.94 -18.17
CA ARG A 4 6.30 2.76 -18.32
C ARG A 4 5.69 2.74 -16.92
N VAL A 5 4.54 3.36 -16.76
CA VAL A 5 3.82 3.45 -15.48
C VAL A 5 2.40 2.94 -15.67
N ARG A 6 2.00 1.99 -14.84
CA ARG A 6 0.62 1.51 -14.72
C ARG A 6 0.09 1.93 -13.36
N VAL A 7 -1.07 2.55 -13.31
CA VAL A 7 -1.73 2.99 -12.08
C VAL A 7 -3.03 2.23 -11.92
N LEU A 8 -3.22 1.62 -10.76
CA LEU A 8 -4.48 1.04 -10.31
C LEU A 8 -5.07 1.93 -9.22
N ASP A 9 -6.31 2.37 -9.39
CA ASP A 9 -7.04 3.17 -8.39
C ASP A 9 -8.54 2.94 -8.55
N ASN A 10 -9.27 2.82 -7.43
CA ASN A 10 -10.72 2.66 -7.46
C ASN A 10 -11.48 4.00 -7.48
N LEU A 11 -10.78 5.12 -7.31
CA LEU A 11 -11.30 6.49 -7.26
C LEU A 11 -12.29 6.72 -6.09
N LEU A 12 -12.16 5.97 -5.00
CA LEU A 12 -13.04 6.11 -3.84
C LEU A 12 -12.84 7.46 -3.14
N THR A 13 -11.58 7.86 -2.95
CA THR A 13 -11.19 9.09 -2.24
C THR A 13 -10.40 10.06 -3.13
N THR A 14 -10.14 9.68 -4.38
CA THR A 14 -9.34 10.44 -5.34
C THR A 14 -10.17 10.85 -6.56
N TYR A 15 -9.58 11.65 -7.43
CA TYR A 15 -10.25 12.13 -8.63
C TYR A 15 -9.42 11.80 -9.87
N GLU A 16 -10.09 11.36 -10.92
CA GLU A 16 -9.49 11.05 -12.22
C GLU A 16 -8.69 12.22 -12.82
N LYS A 17 -9.07 13.46 -12.46
CA LYS A 17 -8.33 14.68 -12.86
C LYS A 17 -6.86 14.68 -12.40
N ASN A 18 -6.52 13.96 -11.32
CA ASN A 18 -5.16 13.90 -10.79
C ASN A 18 -4.19 13.20 -11.75
N VAL A 19 -4.69 12.34 -12.62
CA VAL A 19 -3.91 11.62 -13.64
C VAL A 19 -4.16 12.14 -15.07
N ALA A 20 -5.05 13.12 -15.23
CA ALA A 20 -5.45 13.62 -16.55
C ALA A 20 -4.28 14.13 -17.39
N GLY A 21 -3.28 14.77 -16.77
CA GLY A 21 -2.09 15.28 -17.47
C GLY A 21 -1.17 14.20 -18.04
N PHE A 22 -1.39 12.93 -17.70
CA PHE A 22 -0.56 11.81 -18.18
C PHE A 22 -1.25 10.96 -19.23
N ARG A 23 -2.54 11.17 -19.51
CA ARG A 23 -3.35 10.31 -20.38
C ARG A 23 -2.84 10.18 -21.82
N ASP A 24 -2.27 11.26 -22.34
CA ASP A 24 -1.73 11.28 -23.71
C ASP A 24 -0.31 10.68 -23.80
N ASN A 25 0.26 10.27 -22.66
CA ASN A 25 1.58 9.65 -22.64
C ASN A 25 1.47 8.16 -22.97
N PRO A 26 2.05 7.66 -24.09
CA PRO A 26 1.95 6.26 -24.48
C PRO A 26 2.61 5.27 -23.50
N LYS A 27 3.34 5.78 -22.50
CA LYS A 27 3.96 5.00 -21.44
C LYS A 27 3.15 5.02 -20.13
N PHE A 28 2.00 5.68 -20.12
CA PHE A 28 1.11 5.74 -18.96
C PHE A 28 -0.16 4.94 -19.22
N GLU A 29 -0.52 4.08 -18.29
CA GLU A 29 -1.73 3.28 -18.31
C GLU A 29 -2.49 3.48 -16.99
N PHE A 30 -3.77 3.83 -17.07
CA PHE A 30 -4.64 3.95 -15.91
C PHE A 30 -5.71 2.85 -15.96
N ILE A 31 -5.76 2.06 -14.89
CA ILE A 31 -6.74 0.99 -14.70
C ILE A 31 -7.62 1.38 -13.51
N LYS A 32 -8.91 1.60 -13.77
CA LYS A 32 -9.89 1.76 -12.70
C LYS A 32 -10.26 0.38 -12.17
N GLY A 33 -9.86 0.10 -10.93
CA GLY A 33 -10.11 -1.19 -10.28
C GLY A 33 -9.81 -1.12 -8.79
N ASP A 34 -10.00 -2.22 -8.10
CA ASP A 34 -9.91 -2.30 -6.65
C ASP A 34 -8.91 -3.39 -6.23
N ILE A 35 -8.03 -3.09 -5.28
CA ILE A 35 -7.06 -4.06 -4.75
C ILE A 35 -7.73 -5.22 -4.01
N ARG A 36 -8.99 -5.08 -3.58
CA ARG A 36 -9.76 -6.17 -2.99
C ARG A 36 -10.13 -7.27 -4.00
N ASP A 37 -10.04 -6.96 -5.29
CA ASP A 37 -10.21 -7.95 -6.37
C ASP A 37 -8.86 -8.54 -6.79
N ALA A 38 -8.62 -9.79 -6.40
CA ALA A 38 -7.39 -10.51 -6.68
C ALA A 38 -7.12 -10.66 -8.20
N ALA A 39 -8.17 -10.80 -9.03
CA ALA A 39 -7.99 -10.90 -10.46
C ALA A 39 -7.50 -9.58 -11.07
N THR A 40 -8.00 -8.45 -10.59
CA THR A 40 -7.50 -7.13 -10.96
C THR A 40 -6.03 -6.96 -10.55
N CYS A 41 -5.66 -7.35 -9.31
CA CYS A 41 -4.26 -7.30 -8.84
C CYS A 41 -3.35 -8.16 -9.72
N ASP A 42 -3.78 -9.37 -10.06
CA ASP A 42 -3.02 -10.27 -10.93
C ASP A 42 -2.76 -9.63 -12.30
N HIS A 43 -3.81 -9.09 -12.94
CA HIS A 43 -3.68 -8.42 -14.22
C HIS A 43 -2.75 -7.20 -14.21
N VAL A 44 -2.85 -6.36 -13.17
CA VAL A 44 -2.04 -5.12 -13.12
C VAL A 44 -0.57 -5.37 -12.80
N CYS A 45 -0.22 -6.47 -12.16
CA CYS A 45 1.16 -6.85 -11.87
C CYS A 45 1.87 -7.55 -13.04
N GLU A 46 1.13 -7.98 -14.08
CA GLU A 46 1.72 -8.65 -15.24
C GLU A 46 2.75 -7.76 -15.96
N GLY A 47 4.00 -8.25 -16.04
CA GLY A 47 5.10 -7.55 -16.71
C GLY A 47 5.61 -6.31 -15.98
N VAL A 48 5.32 -6.17 -14.68
CA VAL A 48 5.78 -5.06 -13.84
C VAL A 48 7.08 -5.42 -13.13
N ASP A 49 8.05 -4.52 -13.14
CA ASP A 49 9.33 -4.70 -12.44
C ASP A 49 9.28 -4.23 -10.97
N TYR A 50 8.54 -3.16 -10.68
CA TYR A 50 8.50 -2.49 -9.37
C TYR A 50 7.08 -2.06 -9.01
N VAL A 51 6.68 -2.28 -7.76
CA VAL A 51 5.36 -1.90 -7.26
C VAL A 51 5.49 -0.91 -6.10
N PRO A 52 5.17 0.37 -6.29
CA PRO A 52 4.90 1.29 -5.18
C PRO A 52 3.43 1.15 -4.76
N HIS A 53 3.15 0.51 -3.61
CA HIS A 53 1.82 0.27 -3.09
C HIS A 53 1.46 1.33 -2.05
N GLN A 54 0.52 2.21 -2.43
CA GLN A 54 0.06 3.33 -1.60
C GLN A 54 -1.45 3.25 -1.30
N ALA A 55 -2.18 2.34 -1.96
CA ALA A 55 -3.62 2.21 -1.82
C ALA A 55 -3.99 1.73 -0.42
N ALA A 56 -4.80 2.51 0.30
CA ALA A 56 -5.31 2.19 1.63
C ALA A 56 -6.49 3.09 2.01
N GLU A 57 -7.29 2.65 2.97
CA GLU A 57 -8.14 3.52 3.78
C GLU A 57 -7.32 4.06 4.95
N VAL A 58 -7.33 5.40 5.19
CA VAL A 58 -6.32 6.06 6.05
C VAL A 58 -6.88 6.78 7.28
N SER A 59 -8.21 6.95 7.39
CA SER A 59 -8.82 7.67 8.51
C SER A 59 -8.81 6.83 9.79
N VAL A 60 -8.06 7.27 10.80
CA VAL A 60 -8.00 6.58 12.10
C VAL A 60 -9.36 6.52 12.79
N PRO A 61 -10.15 7.62 12.90
CA PRO A 61 -11.49 7.56 13.49
C PRO A 61 -12.42 6.58 12.74
N GLU A 62 -12.46 6.65 11.42
CA GLU A 62 -13.30 5.80 10.60
C GLU A 62 -12.91 4.32 10.71
N SER A 63 -11.63 4.01 10.90
CA SER A 63 -11.17 2.64 11.11
C SER A 63 -11.76 1.97 12.36
N ILE A 64 -12.12 2.76 13.37
CA ILE A 64 -12.76 2.28 14.59
C ILE A 64 -14.25 2.01 14.34
N GLU A 65 -14.88 2.83 13.51
CA GLU A 65 -16.30 2.70 13.16
C GLU A 65 -16.54 1.59 12.13
N GLN A 66 -15.59 1.38 11.20
CA GLN A 66 -15.71 0.45 10.07
C GLN A 66 -14.54 -0.55 9.99
N PRO A 67 -14.25 -1.32 11.06
CA PRO A 67 -13.05 -2.17 11.12
C PRO A 67 -13.00 -3.24 10.02
N ALA A 68 -14.15 -3.75 9.59
CA ALA A 68 -14.21 -4.75 8.52
C ALA A 68 -13.80 -4.18 7.16
N SER A 69 -14.21 -2.94 6.81
CA SER A 69 -13.80 -2.26 5.58
C SER A 69 -12.29 -2.08 5.54
N TYR A 70 -11.73 -1.56 6.62
CA TYR A 70 -10.28 -1.36 6.76
C TYR A 70 -9.49 -2.66 6.66
N THR A 71 -10.01 -3.75 7.24
CA THR A 71 -9.40 -5.08 7.11
C THR A 71 -9.41 -5.55 5.65
N MET A 72 -10.55 -5.41 4.97
CA MET A 72 -10.67 -5.84 3.57
C MET A 72 -9.78 -5.03 2.63
N THR A 73 -9.71 -3.72 2.81
CA THR A 73 -8.90 -2.85 1.94
C THR A 73 -7.43 -2.95 2.29
N ASN A 74 -7.06 -2.69 3.55
CA ASN A 74 -5.66 -2.55 3.92
C ASN A 74 -4.94 -3.89 4.02
N ILE A 75 -5.57 -4.92 4.62
CA ILE A 75 -4.92 -6.22 4.78
C ILE A 75 -5.14 -7.09 3.54
N ILE A 76 -6.39 -7.44 3.21
CA ILE A 76 -6.66 -8.37 2.12
C ILE A 76 -6.23 -7.76 0.78
N GLY A 77 -6.51 -6.47 0.56
CA GLY A 77 -6.05 -5.76 -0.64
C GLY A 77 -4.53 -5.76 -0.78
N THR A 78 -3.80 -5.49 0.30
CA THR A 78 -2.32 -5.53 0.30
C THR A 78 -1.79 -6.94 0.04
N VAL A 79 -2.39 -7.98 0.64
CA VAL A 79 -2.03 -9.38 0.39
C VAL A 79 -2.27 -9.76 -1.07
N ASN A 80 -3.39 -9.36 -1.68
CA ASN A 80 -3.66 -9.60 -3.10
C ASN A 80 -2.57 -8.98 -3.99
N VAL A 81 -2.14 -7.75 -3.67
CA VAL A 81 -1.05 -7.10 -4.42
C VAL A 81 0.29 -7.82 -4.22
N MET A 82 0.62 -8.23 -2.99
CA MET A 82 1.85 -8.99 -2.70
C MET A 82 1.85 -10.34 -3.41
N GLU A 83 0.73 -11.07 -3.40
CA GLU A 83 0.57 -12.35 -4.08
C GLU A 83 0.77 -12.20 -5.59
N ALA A 84 0.09 -11.22 -6.20
CA ALA A 84 0.25 -10.92 -7.61
C ALA A 84 1.69 -10.51 -7.95
N ALA A 85 2.31 -9.64 -7.14
CA ALA A 85 3.68 -9.20 -7.33
C ALA A 85 4.67 -10.38 -7.27
N ALA A 86 4.53 -11.25 -6.28
CA ALA A 86 5.36 -12.46 -6.15
C ALA A 86 5.16 -13.42 -7.33
N LYS A 87 3.92 -13.69 -7.72
CA LYS A 87 3.57 -14.56 -8.85
C LYS A 87 4.18 -14.09 -10.16
N HIS A 88 4.19 -12.77 -10.41
CA HIS A 88 4.72 -12.17 -11.65
C HIS A 88 6.21 -11.82 -11.59
N GLY A 89 6.90 -12.17 -10.49
CA GLY A 89 8.35 -11.96 -10.36
C GLY A 89 8.74 -10.49 -10.27
N VAL A 90 7.90 -9.66 -9.64
CA VAL A 90 8.23 -8.26 -9.32
C VAL A 90 9.52 -8.23 -8.51
N LYS A 91 10.46 -7.38 -8.91
CA LYS A 91 11.80 -7.31 -8.29
C LYS A 91 11.78 -6.71 -6.90
N LYS A 92 10.98 -5.64 -6.73
CA LYS A 92 10.84 -4.94 -5.44
C LYS A 92 9.46 -4.31 -5.32
N MET A 93 8.96 -4.33 -4.10
CA MET A 93 7.74 -3.64 -3.70
C MET A 93 8.05 -2.67 -2.56
N THR A 94 7.65 -1.42 -2.69
CA THR A 94 7.58 -0.49 -1.55
C THR A 94 6.12 -0.33 -1.14
N TYR A 95 5.87 -0.17 0.16
CA TYR A 95 4.51 0.04 0.65
C TYR A 95 4.47 1.07 1.77
N ALA A 96 3.35 1.79 1.85
CA ALA A 96 3.10 2.72 2.92
C ALA A 96 2.70 1.95 4.19
N SER A 97 3.60 1.87 5.17
CA SER A 97 3.26 1.61 6.56
C SER A 97 2.79 2.91 7.22
N SER A 98 2.94 3.07 8.50
CA SER A 98 2.51 4.29 9.20
C SER A 98 3.26 4.48 10.52
N ALA A 99 3.48 5.73 10.92
CA ALA A 99 3.91 6.06 12.28
C ALA A 99 2.92 5.59 13.35
N ALA A 100 1.65 5.36 13.00
CA ALA A 100 0.65 4.80 13.91
C ALA A 100 1.03 3.39 14.42
N VAL A 101 1.94 2.68 13.75
CA VAL A 101 2.48 1.39 14.19
C VAL A 101 3.27 1.50 15.49
N TYR A 102 3.89 2.64 15.76
CA TYR A 102 4.60 2.88 17.04
C TYR A 102 3.66 2.88 18.25
N GLY A 103 2.37 3.13 18.05
CA GLY A 103 1.35 3.02 19.08
C GLY A 103 1.59 3.93 20.28
N ASP A 104 1.51 3.38 21.49
CA ASP A 104 1.70 4.07 22.77
C ASP A 104 3.17 4.13 23.25
N ASP A 105 4.13 3.74 22.43
CA ASP A 105 5.54 3.92 22.78
C ASP A 105 5.88 5.42 22.94
N GLU A 106 6.48 5.80 24.07
CA GLU A 106 6.81 7.19 24.39
C GLU A 106 8.27 7.54 24.08
N THR A 107 9.10 6.58 23.67
CA THR A 107 10.53 6.83 23.44
C THR A 107 10.77 7.79 22.27
N MET A 108 11.76 8.66 22.42
CA MET A 108 12.19 9.61 21.38
C MET A 108 13.71 9.64 21.27
N PRO A 109 14.30 9.61 20.08
CA PRO A 109 13.64 9.48 18.77
C PRO A 109 13.01 8.07 18.60
N LYS A 110 11.99 7.97 17.77
CA LYS A 110 11.40 6.66 17.42
C LYS A 110 12.45 5.74 16.81
N ARG A 111 12.35 4.45 17.12
CA ARG A 111 13.21 3.40 16.57
C ARG A 111 12.36 2.31 15.97
N GLU A 112 12.74 1.81 14.81
CA GLU A 112 11.92 0.83 14.04
C GLU A 112 11.69 -0.48 14.82
N GLU A 113 12.68 -0.87 15.63
CA GLU A 113 12.62 -2.09 16.44
C GLU A 113 11.74 -1.98 17.69
N ILE A 114 11.33 -0.76 18.08
CA ILE A 114 10.53 -0.51 19.29
C ILE A 114 9.13 -0.07 18.88
N VAL A 115 8.14 -0.92 19.18
CA VAL A 115 6.73 -0.63 18.93
C VAL A 115 5.92 -0.92 20.19
N GLY A 116 5.02 0.01 20.54
CA GLY A 116 4.05 -0.14 21.61
C GLY A 116 2.77 -0.87 21.19
N ASN A 117 1.68 -0.68 21.90
CA ASN A 117 0.37 -1.19 21.56
C ASN A 117 -0.28 -0.32 20.48
N ARG A 118 -0.80 -0.92 19.41
CA ARG A 118 -1.52 -0.20 18.35
C ARG A 118 -2.85 0.32 18.89
N LEU A 119 -3.09 1.63 18.75
CA LEU A 119 -4.21 2.32 19.38
C LEU A 119 -5.47 2.44 18.48
N SER A 120 -5.43 1.88 17.27
CA SER A 120 -6.57 1.92 16.33
C SER A 120 -6.54 0.72 15.39
N THR A 121 -7.70 0.43 14.79
CA THR A 121 -7.79 -0.59 13.73
C THR A 121 -6.87 -0.26 12.55
N TYR A 122 -6.79 1.01 12.15
CA TYR A 122 -5.84 1.45 11.12
C TYR A 122 -4.39 1.07 11.47
N ALA A 123 -3.95 1.37 12.70
CA ALA A 123 -2.60 1.00 13.14
C ALA A 123 -2.36 -0.52 13.14
N VAL A 124 -3.38 -1.31 13.52
CA VAL A 124 -3.33 -2.77 13.44
C VAL A 124 -3.19 -3.22 11.98
N THR A 125 -3.97 -2.68 11.05
CA THR A 125 -3.86 -3.09 9.64
C THR A 125 -2.47 -2.80 9.08
N LYS A 126 -1.89 -1.63 9.38
CA LYS A 126 -0.55 -1.27 8.92
C LYS A 126 0.56 -2.13 9.53
N PHE A 127 0.42 -2.51 10.79
CA PHE A 127 1.34 -3.47 11.41
C PHE A 127 1.23 -4.86 10.79
N VAL A 128 0.02 -5.32 10.47
CA VAL A 128 -0.20 -6.61 9.80
C VAL A 128 0.39 -6.59 8.38
N ASP A 129 0.32 -5.46 7.66
CA ASP A 129 0.97 -5.31 6.36
C ASP A 129 2.50 -5.53 6.45
N GLU A 130 3.15 -5.04 7.53
CA GLU A 130 4.58 -5.27 7.77
C GLU A 130 4.89 -6.76 8.00
N GLU A 131 4.05 -7.46 8.77
CA GLU A 131 4.20 -8.89 9.03
C GLU A 131 4.06 -9.71 7.73
N TYR A 132 3.06 -9.40 6.89
CA TYR A 132 2.91 -10.05 5.60
C TYR A 132 4.09 -9.73 4.67
N ALA A 133 4.55 -8.49 4.61
CA ALA A 133 5.70 -8.10 3.80
C ALA A 133 6.95 -8.91 4.17
N TYR A 134 7.19 -9.11 5.47
CA TYR A 134 8.28 -9.98 5.96
C TYR A 134 8.09 -11.43 5.49
N GLN A 135 6.86 -11.99 5.56
CA GLN A 135 6.58 -13.34 5.10
C GLN A 135 6.77 -13.49 3.59
N TYR A 136 6.36 -12.50 2.79
CA TYR A 136 6.53 -12.53 1.34
C TYR A 136 8.01 -12.42 0.94
N THR A 137 8.80 -11.64 1.67
CA THR A 137 10.25 -11.58 1.47
C THR A 137 10.92 -12.92 1.81
N LEU A 138 10.54 -13.53 2.93
CA LEU A 138 11.16 -14.77 3.41
C LEU A 138 10.80 -15.99 2.56
N ASN A 139 9.52 -16.14 2.20
CA ASN A 139 8.99 -17.38 1.63
C ASN A 139 8.75 -17.33 0.12
N TYR A 140 8.57 -16.14 -0.46
CA TYR A 140 8.22 -15.97 -1.87
C TYR A 140 9.25 -15.17 -2.66
N GLY A 141 10.31 -14.66 -2.00
CA GLY A 141 11.40 -13.94 -2.66
C GLY A 141 11.00 -12.55 -3.18
N LEU A 142 9.92 -11.96 -2.69
CA LEU A 142 9.51 -10.61 -3.02
C LEU A 142 10.18 -9.61 -2.06
N ASP A 143 11.13 -8.83 -2.55
CA ASP A 143 11.79 -7.78 -1.76
C ASP A 143 10.79 -6.67 -1.38
N CYS A 144 10.30 -6.65 -0.14
CA CYS A 144 9.35 -5.67 0.37
C CYS A 144 10.02 -4.64 1.30
N TYR A 145 9.71 -3.36 1.09
CA TYR A 145 10.23 -2.24 1.91
C TYR A 145 9.06 -1.38 2.40
N GLY A 146 8.79 -1.41 3.71
CA GLY A 146 7.77 -0.58 4.36
C GLY A 146 8.33 0.78 4.77
N MET A 147 7.53 1.83 4.63
CA MET A 147 7.86 3.17 5.09
C MET A 147 6.87 3.59 6.18
N ARG A 148 7.36 3.79 7.41
CA ARG A 148 6.57 4.33 8.52
C ARG A 148 6.60 5.85 8.47
N ASP A 149 5.96 6.43 7.46
CA ASP A 149 5.93 7.88 7.28
C ASP A 149 5.19 8.56 8.44
N MET A 150 5.82 9.58 9.02
CA MET A 150 5.21 10.38 10.08
C MET A 150 4.26 11.45 9.55
N ILE A 151 4.50 11.92 8.33
CA ILE A 151 3.66 12.89 7.63
C ILE A 151 3.72 12.57 6.13
N LEU A 152 2.60 12.14 5.56
CA LEU A 152 2.41 12.21 4.12
C LEU A 152 1.96 13.63 3.79
N LEU A 153 2.91 14.54 3.67
CA LEU A 153 2.66 15.82 3.01
C LEU A 153 2.60 15.54 1.51
N PHE A 154 1.49 15.04 1.03
CA PHE A 154 1.14 15.24 -0.35
C PHE A 154 0.58 16.66 -0.47
N ASP A 155 1.47 17.62 -0.67
CA ASP A 155 1.08 18.83 -1.38
C ASP A 155 0.67 18.37 -2.77
N CYS A 156 -0.63 18.29 -2.97
CA CYS A 156 -1.22 18.15 -4.30
C CYS A 156 -0.89 19.44 -5.05
N PHE A 157 0.14 19.40 -5.89
CA PHE A 157 0.34 20.42 -6.90
C PHE A 157 -0.71 20.32 -8.01
#